data_9a5245ce7c049319c5762f502316093e
#
_entry.id   9a5245ce7c049319c5762f502316093e
#
_cell.length_a   1.000
_cell.length_b   1.000
_cell.length_c   1.000
_cell.angle_alpha   90.00
_cell.angle_beta   90.00
_cell.angle_gamma   90.00
#
_symmetry.space_group_name_H-M   'P 1'
#
loop_
_entity.id
_entity.type
_entity.pdbx_description
1 polymer ?
#
loop_
_entity_poly.entity_id
_entity_poly.type
_entity_poly.pdbx_seq_one_letter_code
_entity_poly.pdbx_strand_id
1 'polypeptide(L)'
;GYTDFNFGRTIFVESNGSCLTSTIDSYNIEKIDFVKIDTEGFELRILKGMTNVLTYQQPNMLIEMQDIDTYSAIYDYLKSFNYHMYWMPVATFNPNNFKKESKDVFGPRHGVINWICSIKQLNTTLQPVVDRDDTVERMNWRIRNNVGHDTEHGE
;
A
#
# COMPACT_ATOMS: atom_id res chain seq x y z
N GLY A 1 -8.47 -23.28 12.68
CA GLY A 1 -7.22 -24.01 12.55
C GLY A 1 -6.08 -23.04 12.57
N TYR A 2 -5.25 -23.11 13.58
CA TYR A 2 -4.00 -22.34 13.64
C TYR A 2 -3.14 -22.79 12.47
N THR A 3 -2.80 -21.88 11.57
CA THR A 3 -1.63 -22.07 10.71
C THR A 3 -0.42 -21.72 11.55
N ASP A 4 0.08 -22.74 12.27
CA ASP A 4 1.36 -22.66 12.95
C ASP A 4 2.39 -22.24 11.90
N PHE A 5 3.21 -21.23 12.24
CA PHE A 5 4.36 -20.71 11.48
C PHE A 5 4.20 -19.44 10.63
N ASN A 6 3.20 -18.62 10.82
CA ASN A 6 3.25 -17.26 10.27
C ASN A 6 3.80 -16.27 11.31
N PHE A 7 5.10 -16.28 11.52
CA PHE A 7 5.80 -15.37 12.44
C PHE A 7 5.79 -13.90 11.98
N GLY A 8 5.41 -13.63 10.73
CA GLY A 8 5.33 -12.28 10.17
C GLY A 8 4.03 -11.54 10.49
N ARG A 9 2.99 -12.25 10.93
CA ARG A 9 1.69 -11.66 11.20
C ARG A 9 1.53 -11.30 12.67
N THR A 10 2.19 -10.24 13.10
CA THR A 10 2.02 -9.68 14.44
C THR A 10 1.07 -8.50 14.36
N ILE A 11 -0.08 -8.59 15.01
CA ILE A 11 -1.06 -7.51 15.09
C ILE A 11 -0.99 -6.79 16.44
N PHE A 12 -1.19 -5.48 16.44
CA PHE A 12 -1.39 -4.71 17.66
C PHE A 12 -2.82 -4.88 18.14
N VAL A 13 -2.99 -5.17 19.42
CA VAL A 13 -4.29 -5.18 20.08
C VAL A 13 -4.31 -4.12 21.17
N GLU A 14 -5.41 -3.39 21.26
CA GLU A 14 -5.63 -2.48 22.39
C GLU A 14 -5.77 -3.32 23.66
N SER A 15 -4.81 -3.20 24.55
CA SER A 15 -4.80 -3.89 25.84
C SER A 15 -4.22 -2.97 26.91
N ASN A 16 -4.33 -3.38 28.19
CA ASN A 16 -3.68 -2.70 29.30
C ASN A 16 -2.15 -2.87 29.31
N GLY A 17 -1.55 -3.12 28.16
CA GLY A 17 -0.11 -3.25 27.98
C GLY A 17 0.63 -1.92 28.17
N SER A 18 1.92 -1.99 28.42
CA SER A 18 2.80 -0.84 28.69
C SER A 18 3.52 -0.31 27.44
N CYS A 19 3.02 -0.57 26.24
CA CYS A 19 3.62 -0.05 25.00
C CYS A 19 3.17 1.38 24.77
N LEU A 20 4.12 2.32 24.71
CA LEU A 20 3.84 3.70 24.34
C LEU A 20 3.82 3.82 22.81
N THR A 21 2.80 4.46 22.30
CA THR A 21 2.72 4.81 20.87
C THR A 21 3.06 6.28 20.67
N SER A 22 3.64 6.58 19.51
CA SER A 22 3.98 7.95 19.10
C SER A 22 3.65 8.14 17.63
N THR A 23 3.48 9.39 17.21
CA THR A 23 3.23 9.74 15.81
C THR A 23 4.54 10.06 15.10
N ILE A 24 4.61 9.85 13.78
CA ILE A 24 5.79 10.22 12.98
C ILE A 24 6.04 11.73 13.07
N ASP A 25 4.97 12.53 13.06
CA ASP A 25 5.06 13.98 13.19
C ASP A 25 5.75 14.44 14.48
N SER A 26 5.61 13.67 15.58
CA SER A 26 6.22 14.04 16.88
C SER A 26 7.74 13.93 16.93
N TYR A 27 8.34 13.19 15.99
CA TYR A 27 9.79 13.04 15.91
C TYR A 27 10.49 14.22 15.20
N ASN A 28 9.75 15.12 14.57
CA ASN A 28 10.27 16.30 13.86
C ASN A 28 11.42 15.96 12.90
N ILE A 29 11.26 14.88 12.12
CA ILE A 29 12.28 14.44 11.17
C ILE A 29 12.42 15.50 10.08
N GLU A 30 13.62 16.02 9.88
CA GLU A 30 13.90 17.16 8.99
C GLU A 30 13.52 16.85 7.54
N LYS A 31 13.82 15.64 7.07
CA LYS A 31 13.52 15.22 5.70
C LYS A 31 13.16 13.74 5.62
N ILE A 32 12.04 13.45 4.95
CA ILE A 32 11.59 12.11 4.62
C ILE A 32 11.33 12.08 3.10
N ASP A 33 12.12 11.29 2.37
CA ASP A 33 11.96 11.12 0.93
C ASP A 33 11.03 9.97 0.56
N PHE A 34 11.01 8.92 1.41
CA PHE A 34 10.24 7.70 1.17
C PHE A 34 9.75 7.08 2.47
N VAL A 35 8.53 6.53 2.45
CA VAL A 35 7.93 5.81 3.58
C VAL A 35 7.40 4.47 3.10
N LYS A 36 7.78 3.37 3.76
CA LYS A 36 7.08 2.08 3.65
C LYS A 36 6.14 1.94 4.85
N ILE A 37 4.88 1.60 4.59
CA ILE A 37 3.88 1.27 5.60
C ILE A 37 3.42 -0.16 5.36
N ASP A 38 3.60 -1.01 6.39
CA ASP A 38 3.32 -2.45 6.37
C ASP A 38 3.09 -2.84 7.84
N THR A 39 1.84 -2.70 8.31
CA THR A 39 1.54 -2.65 9.74
C THR A 39 0.27 -3.39 10.14
N GLU A 40 -0.13 -4.34 9.28
CA GLU A 40 -1.19 -5.30 9.59
C GLU A 40 -2.50 -4.63 10.08
N GLY A 41 -2.98 -3.61 9.31
CA GLY A 41 -4.25 -2.94 9.53
C GLY A 41 -4.17 -1.58 10.27
N PHE A 42 -2.96 -1.06 10.56
CA PHE A 42 -2.77 0.25 11.15
C PHE A 42 -2.44 1.37 10.14
N GLU A 43 -2.44 1.09 8.84
CA GLU A 43 -1.98 1.97 7.76
C GLU A 43 -2.64 3.35 7.84
N LEU A 44 -3.97 3.41 7.95
CA LEU A 44 -4.69 4.69 8.06
C LEU A 44 -4.33 5.47 9.34
N ARG A 45 -4.13 4.76 10.46
CA ARG A 45 -3.74 5.41 11.72
C ARG A 45 -2.34 6.02 11.60
N ILE A 46 -1.41 5.32 10.96
CA ILE A 46 -0.06 5.81 10.71
C ILE A 46 -0.09 7.04 9.80
N LEU A 47 -0.85 6.97 8.70
CA LEU A 47 -1.02 8.12 7.80
C LEU A 47 -1.56 9.35 8.54
N LYS A 48 -2.54 9.18 9.43
CA LYS A 48 -3.04 10.25 10.29
C LYS A 48 -2.00 10.79 11.27
N GLY A 49 -1.07 9.93 11.72
CA GLY A 49 0.04 10.31 12.61
C GLY A 49 1.22 10.98 11.89
N MET A 50 1.14 11.17 10.56
CA MET A 50 2.15 11.85 9.76
C MET A 50 1.55 12.97 8.87
N THR A 51 0.51 13.62 9.35
CA THR A 51 -0.22 14.67 8.62
C THR A 51 0.68 15.83 8.19
N ASN A 52 1.59 16.29 9.08
CA ASN A 52 2.56 17.35 8.76
C ASN A 52 3.57 16.89 7.70
N VAL A 53 4.05 15.66 7.81
CA VAL A 53 4.94 15.05 6.80
C VAL A 53 4.25 14.99 5.44
N LEU A 54 2.99 14.55 5.38
CA LEU A 54 2.21 14.52 4.13
C LEU A 54 1.97 15.92 3.56
N THR A 55 1.74 16.90 4.42
CA THR A 55 1.48 18.29 3.99
C THR A 55 2.73 19.00 3.46
N TYR A 56 3.85 18.90 4.19
CA TYR A 56 5.02 19.75 3.96
C TYR A 56 6.18 19.05 3.27
N GLN A 57 6.34 17.73 3.49
CA GLN A 57 7.46 16.98 2.93
C GLN A 57 7.06 16.11 1.73
N GLN A 58 5.81 15.65 1.70
CA GLN A 58 5.21 14.94 0.57
C GLN A 58 6.05 13.75 0.06
N PRO A 59 6.46 12.81 0.92
CA PRO A 59 7.31 11.69 0.52
C PRO A 59 6.59 10.77 -0.46
N ASN A 60 7.35 10.06 -1.29
CA ASN A 60 6.79 8.90 -1.96
C ASN A 60 6.51 7.78 -0.94
N MET A 61 5.49 6.98 -1.16
CA MET A 61 5.13 5.93 -0.20
C MET A 61 4.86 4.61 -0.89
N LEU A 62 5.17 3.51 -0.18
CA LEU A 62 4.72 2.17 -0.46
C LEU A 62 3.87 1.70 0.71
N ILE A 63 2.60 1.43 0.47
CA ILE A 63 1.64 1.04 1.49
C ILE A 63 1.14 -0.36 1.18
N GLU A 64 1.29 -1.31 2.10
CA GLU A 64 0.67 -2.62 1.97
C GLU A 64 -0.83 -2.50 2.25
N MET A 65 -1.63 -3.03 1.33
CA MET A 65 -3.09 -2.95 1.37
C MET A 65 -3.65 -4.32 1.72
N GLN A 66 -3.88 -4.56 3.01
CA GLN A 66 -4.35 -5.85 3.48
C GLN A 66 -5.87 -5.92 3.62
N ASP A 67 -6.46 -4.88 4.20
CA ASP A 67 -7.88 -4.85 4.53
C ASP A 67 -8.64 -3.99 3.51
N ILE A 68 -9.47 -4.65 2.70
CA ILE A 68 -10.29 -4.00 1.68
C ILE A 68 -11.24 -2.95 2.26
N ASP A 69 -11.69 -3.15 3.49
CA ASP A 69 -12.62 -2.23 4.15
C ASP A 69 -11.97 -0.87 4.48
N THR A 70 -10.64 -0.83 4.50
CA THR A 70 -9.88 0.41 4.75
C THR A 70 -9.48 1.15 3.48
N TYR A 71 -9.59 0.52 2.29
CA TYR A 71 -9.11 1.09 1.03
C TYR A 71 -9.72 2.45 0.72
N SER A 72 -11.04 2.57 0.81
CA SER A 72 -11.74 3.82 0.51
C SER A 72 -11.33 4.95 1.47
N ALA A 73 -11.12 4.64 2.75
CA ALA A 73 -10.71 5.63 3.74
C ALA A 73 -9.26 6.09 3.54
N ILE A 74 -8.37 5.17 3.17
CA ILE A 74 -6.96 5.50 2.82
C ILE A 74 -6.93 6.32 1.52
N TYR A 75 -7.73 5.93 0.52
CA TYR A 75 -7.85 6.66 -0.73
C TYR A 75 -8.28 8.12 -0.49
N ASP A 76 -9.41 8.32 0.20
CA ASP A 76 -9.95 9.66 0.49
C ASP A 76 -8.94 10.50 1.26
N TYR A 77 -8.26 9.90 2.24
CA TYR A 77 -7.25 10.58 3.03
C TYR A 77 -6.05 11.03 2.20
N LEU A 78 -5.49 10.16 1.38
CA LEU A 78 -4.35 10.49 0.50
C LEU A 78 -4.73 11.47 -0.61
N LYS A 79 -5.94 11.35 -1.16
CA LYS A 79 -6.45 12.32 -2.16
C LYS A 79 -6.56 13.72 -1.59
N SER A 80 -6.89 13.88 -0.30
CA SER A 80 -6.93 15.21 0.34
C SER A 80 -5.56 15.91 0.36
N PHE A 81 -4.46 15.18 0.20
CA PHE A 81 -3.09 15.70 0.04
C PHE A 81 -2.61 15.67 -1.41
N ASN A 82 -3.50 15.44 -2.40
CA ASN A 82 -3.20 15.37 -3.84
C ASN A 82 -2.27 14.22 -4.26
N TYR A 83 -2.23 13.12 -3.51
CA TYR A 83 -1.49 11.93 -3.93
C TYR A 83 -2.16 11.22 -5.10
N HIS A 84 -1.33 10.72 -6.02
CA HIS A 84 -1.67 9.71 -7.01
C HIS A 84 -1.29 8.34 -6.44
N MET A 85 -2.18 7.37 -6.54
CA MET A 85 -1.99 6.00 -6.08
C MET A 85 -1.99 5.04 -7.27
N TYR A 86 -1.13 4.03 -7.21
CA TYR A 86 -0.98 3.00 -8.24
C TYR A 86 -0.94 1.62 -7.61
N TRP A 87 -1.62 0.69 -8.23
CA TRP A 87 -1.62 -0.72 -7.82
C TRP A 87 -0.26 -1.36 -8.09
N MET A 88 0.30 -1.99 -7.08
CA MET A 88 1.53 -2.78 -7.16
C MET A 88 1.32 -4.16 -6.52
N PRO A 89 0.64 -5.09 -7.20
CA PRO A 89 0.56 -6.47 -6.75
C PRO A 89 1.92 -7.14 -6.91
N VAL A 90 2.34 -7.88 -5.89
CA VAL A 90 3.63 -8.60 -5.86
C VAL A 90 3.37 -10.05 -5.52
N ALA A 91 3.78 -10.97 -6.39
CA ALA A 91 3.72 -12.40 -6.11
C ALA A 91 4.72 -12.78 -5.00
N THR A 92 4.30 -13.61 -4.06
CA THR A 92 5.18 -14.08 -2.98
C THR A 92 6.26 -15.00 -3.53
N PHE A 93 5.94 -15.82 -4.53
CA PHE A 93 6.91 -16.71 -5.16
C PHE A 93 7.63 -16.00 -6.30
N ASN A 94 8.97 -15.98 -6.23
CA ASN A 94 9.82 -15.54 -7.31
C ASN A 94 10.36 -16.76 -8.07
N PRO A 95 9.97 -17.01 -9.33
CA PRO A 95 10.48 -18.13 -10.11
C PRO A 95 11.99 -18.05 -10.39
N ASN A 96 12.56 -16.83 -10.31
CA ASN A 96 14.00 -16.59 -10.47
C ASN A 96 14.71 -16.49 -9.10
N ASN A 97 14.22 -17.24 -8.10
CA ASN A 97 14.80 -17.20 -6.76
C ASN A 97 16.23 -17.73 -6.71
N PHE A 98 16.97 -17.34 -5.66
CA PHE A 98 18.38 -17.69 -5.49
C PHE A 98 18.65 -19.20 -5.48
N LYS A 99 17.75 -19.99 -4.90
CA LYS A 99 17.90 -21.46 -4.82
C LYS A 99 17.48 -22.17 -6.11
N LYS A 100 17.00 -21.44 -7.11
CA LYS A 100 16.42 -21.99 -8.35
C LYS A 100 15.30 -23.02 -8.10
N GLU A 101 14.59 -22.84 -6.99
CA GLU A 101 13.44 -23.68 -6.66
C GLU A 101 12.31 -23.35 -7.63
N SER A 102 11.83 -24.37 -8.33
CA SER A 102 10.77 -24.22 -9.34
C SER A 102 9.36 -24.36 -8.76
N LYS A 103 9.27 -24.95 -7.56
CA LYS A 103 7.98 -25.20 -6.91
C LYS A 103 7.53 -23.99 -6.11
N ASP A 104 6.39 -23.43 -6.49
CA ASP A 104 5.69 -22.45 -5.70
C ASP A 104 5.06 -23.12 -4.46
N VAL A 105 5.64 -22.91 -3.29
CA VAL A 105 5.18 -23.46 -2.02
C VAL A 105 4.05 -22.65 -1.40
N PHE A 106 3.82 -21.42 -1.88
CA PHE A 106 2.76 -20.53 -1.39
C PHE A 106 1.44 -20.70 -2.14
N GLY A 107 1.50 -21.29 -3.36
CA GLY A 107 0.34 -21.50 -4.23
C GLY A 107 0.14 -20.39 -5.27
N PRO A 108 -0.59 -20.68 -6.36
CA PRO A 108 -0.59 -19.90 -7.61
C PRO A 108 -1.28 -18.53 -7.52
N ARG A 109 -1.75 -18.10 -6.39
CA ARG A 109 -2.43 -16.80 -6.18
C ARG A 109 -2.00 -16.12 -4.89
N HIS A 110 -0.90 -16.57 -4.31
CA HIS A 110 -0.40 -15.96 -3.09
C HIS A 110 0.48 -14.75 -3.43
N GLY A 111 0.11 -13.61 -2.89
CA GLY A 111 0.83 -12.35 -3.11
C GLY A 111 0.35 -11.29 -2.15
N VAL A 112 1.10 -10.21 -2.12
CA VAL A 112 0.76 -9.01 -1.37
C VAL A 112 0.34 -7.91 -2.34
N ILE A 113 -0.56 -7.05 -1.90
CA ILE A 113 -1.04 -5.92 -2.66
C ILE A 113 -0.51 -4.66 -2.01
N ASN A 114 0.16 -3.85 -2.80
CA ASN A 114 0.65 -2.56 -2.33
C ASN A 114 0.06 -1.44 -3.19
N TRP A 115 0.02 -0.23 -2.62
CA TRP A 115 -0.09 1.01 -3.37
C TRP A 115 1.24 1.74 -3.37
N ILE A 116 1.68 2.19 -4.56
CA ILE A 116 2.70 3.22 -4.69
C ILE A 116 1.98 4.56 -4.73
N CYS A 117 2.37 5.47 -3.86
CA CYS A 117 1.75 6.79 -3.72
C CYS A 117 2.78 7.88 -3.98
N SER A 118 2.43 8.85 -4.81
CA SER A 118 3.31 9.99 -5.16
C SER A 118 2.48 11.25 -5.41
N ILE A 119 3.01 12.42 -5.06
CA ILE A 119 2.44 13.72 -5.44
C ILE A 119 2.56 13.95 -6.94
N LYS A 120 3.62 13.45 -7.54
CA LYS A 120 3.83 13.55 -8.99
C LYS A 120 3.20 12.35 -9.68
N GLN A 121 2.52 12.61 -10.78
CA GLN A 121 2.11 11.53 -11.65
C GLN A 121 3.34 10.75 -12.12
N LEU A 122 3.31 9.43 -11.94
CA LEU A 122 4.42 8.56 -12.30
C LEU A 122 4.32 8.16 -13.77
N ASN A 123 5.44 8.22 -14.48
CA ASN A 123 5.57 7.54 -15.78
C ASN A 123 5.83 6.05 -15.52
N THR A 124 4.78 5.25 -15.49
CA THR A 124 4.83 3.85 -15.08
C THR A 124 3.80 3.01 -15.85
N THR A 125 4.04 1.71 -15.93
CA THR A 125 3.08 0.71 -16.44
C THR A 125 2.12 0.21 -15.36
N LEU A 126 2.28 0.66 -14.11
CA LEU A 126 1.36 0.30 -13.02
C LEU A 126 -0.03 0.91 -13.27
N GLN A 127 -1.07 0.16 -12.91
CA GLN A 127 -2.44 0.63 -13.04
C GLN A 127 -2.75 1.67 -11.96
N PRO A 128 -3.35 2.82 -12.30
CA PRO A 128 -3.78 3.78 -11.30
C PRO A 128 -4.93 3.22 -10.45
N VAL A 129 -5.03 3.68 -9.21
CA VAL A 129 -6.23 3.55 -8.39
C VAL A 129 -7.17 4.66 -8.82
N VAL A 130 -8.25 4.32 -9.51
CA VAL A 130 -9.09 5.30 -10.23
C VAL A 130 -10.09 6.02 -9.34
N ASP A 131 -10.64 5.34 -8.34
CA ASP A 131 -11.60 5.90 -7.39
C ASP A 131 -11.51 5.21 -6.01
N ARG A 132 -12.28 5.70 -5.04
CA ARG A 132 -12.30 5.17 -3.68
C ARG A 132 -12.84 3.74 -3.56
N ASP A 133 -13.62 3.30 -4.54
CA ASP A 133 -14.24 1.98 -4.57
C ASP A 133 -13.49 1.05 -5.54
N ASP A 134 -12.29 1.46 -5.98
CA ASP A 134 -11.47 0.64 -6.84
C ASP A 134 -10.91 -0.57 -6.07
N THR A 135 -11.03 -1.74 -6.67
CA THR A 135 -10.58 -3.02 -6.09
C THR A 135 -9.58 -3.71 -7.00
N VAL A 136 -8.91 -4.71 -6.44
CA VAL A 136 -7.99 -5.56 -7.20
C VAL A 136 -8.71 -6.26 -8.35
N GLU A 137 -9.95 -6.67 -8.15
CA GLU A 137 -10.78 -7.29 -9.18
C GLU A 137 -11.06 -6.32 -10.33
N ARG A 138 -11.40 -5.07 -10.02
CA ARG A 138 -11.60 -4.01 -11.03
C ARG A 138 -10.30 -3.70 -11.77
N MET A 139 -9.16 -3.60 -11.06
CA MET A 139 -7.85 -3.44 -11.68
C MET A 139 -7.54 -4.62 -12.62
N ASN A 140 -7.71 -5.87 -12.16
CA ASN A 140 -7.47 -7.05 -12.96
C ASN A 140 -8.40 -7.13 -14.17
N TRP A 141 -9.64 -6.67 -14.04
CA TRP A 141 -10.58 -6.56 -15.14
C TRP A 141 -10.08 -5.56 -16.19
N ARG A 142 -9.60 -4.37 -15.79
CA ARG A 142 -9.02 -3.37 -16.71
C ARG A 142 -7.84 -3.94 -17.49
N ILE A 143 -6.92 -4.62 -16.82
CA ILE A 143 -5.76 -5.26 -17.47
C ILE A 143 -6.22 -6.28 -18.52
N ARG A 144 -7.17 -7.18 -18.17
CA ARG A 144 -7.63 -8.22 -19.09
C ARG A 144 -8.37 -7.68 -20.32
N ASN A 145 -9.06 -6.56 -20.18
CA ASN A 145 -9.83 -5.97 -21.25
C ASN A 145 -9.07 -4.85 -21.98
N ASN A 146 -7.78 -4.71 -21.71
CA ASN A 146 -6.91 -3.71 -22.34
C ASN A 146 -7.49 -2.29 -22.31
N VAL A 147 -8.22 -1.96 -21.25
CA VAL A 147 -8.71 -0.61 -20.98
C VAL A 147 -7.49 0.20 -20.57
N GLY A 148 -6.88 0.83 -21.59
CA GLY A 148 -5.67 1.60 -21.43
C GLY A 148 -5.90 2.84 -20.58
N HIS A 149 -4.79 3.41 -20.15
CA HIS A 149 -4.73 4.72 -19.55
C HIS A 149 -5.30 5.76 -20.52
N ASP A 150 -6.58 6.06 -20.42
CA ASP A 150 -7.07 7.32 -20.93
C ASP A 150 -6.48 8.40 -20.02
N THR A 151 -5.33 8.88 -20.42
CA THR A 151 -4.84 10.16 -19.95
C THR A 151 -5.90 11.17 -20.36
N GLU A 152 -6.69 11.65 -19.40
CA GLU A 152 -7.46 12.87 -19.59
C GLU A 152 -6.48 13.98 -19.94
N HIS A 153 -6.23 14.15 -21.22
CA HIS A 153 -5.82 15.42 -21.77
C HIS A 153 -7.07 16.27 -21.84
N GLY A 154 -7.43 16.87 -20.69
CA GLY A 154 -8.36 17.99 -20.68
C GLY A 154 -7.72 19.16 -21.41
N GLU A 155 -8.45 19.66 -22.40
CA GLU A 155 -8.24 20.93 -23.05
C GLU A 155 -8.30 22.10 -22.07
#